data_561a92b79a1d3fcb0d7d0b365f1b58b2
#
_entry.id   561a92b79a1d3fcb0d7d0b365f1b58b2
#
_cell.length_a   1.000
_cell.length_b   1.000
_cell.length_c   1.000
_cell.angle_alpha   90.00
_cell.angle_beta   90.00
_cell.angle_gamma   90.00
#
_symmetry.space_group_name_H-M   'P 1'
#
loop_
_entity.id
_entity.type
_entity.pdbx_description
1 polymer ?
#
loop_
_entity_poly.entity_id
_entity_poly.type
_entity_poly.pdbx_seq_one_letter_code
_entity_poly.pdbx_strand_id
1 'polypeptide(L)'
;PFIQLYSRKEYEDNPSIIKELKNNGYKTKMVFGRDYYASENVYKKLGIDQYVNEYQSMEDYDQNIKGTHLSDEALVDNVIETLKNKSPEDRIFYMTATIETHMPFNKEKYDNYDINVTNSSLTEEETGTILSYAQGVYDTNVQIKRLYEEIQKLEEPTIIVVLGDHLPYLYNSKGEDILQKLSYFNTDDEKTNLLRKYTTEGIILSNYDKKVDLDNEYISPDMLLTSIINQMDIKISPYYKWLYSIKDKLPAQNQYISLDNDGNIYYINETLPAEIEEIKDIREEMQYYLFERRKKCQIGQMNKSKQYMKKEKTY
;
A
#
# COMPACT_ATOMS: atom_id res chain seq x y z
N PRO A 1 -1.63 12.86 0.92
CA PRO A 1 -0.45 13.65 0.52
C PRO A 1 0.29 12.99 -0.66
N PHE A 2 0.48 11.67 -0.69
CA PHE A 2 1.20 10.93 -1.75
C PHE A 2 0.54 11.10 -3.12
N ILE A 3 -0.77 10.95 -3.21
CA ILE A 3 -1.52 11.07 -4.48
C ILE A 3 -1.34 12.46 -5.09
N GLN A 4 -1.33 13.51 -4.29
CA GLN A 4 -1.13 14.89 -4.77
C GLN A 4 0.28 15.14 -5.30
N LEU A 5 1.31 14.47 -4.77
CA LEU A 5 2.67 14.58 -5.27
C LEU A 5 2.78 14.02 -6.70
N TYR A 6 2.26 12.81 -6.95
CA TYR A 6 2.35 12.15 -8.25
C TYR A 6 1.35 12.70 -9.30
N SER A 7 0.36 13.51 -8.92
CA SER A 7 -0.51 14.21 -9.87
C SER A 7 0.22 15.24 -10.73
N ARG A 8 1.41 15.71 -10.29
CA ARG A 8 2.21 16.71 -10.99
C ARG A 8 3.10 16.06 -12.06
N LYS A 9 3.17 16.68 -13.24
CA LYS A 9 3.94 16.19 -14.41
C LYS A 9 5.44 16.02 -14.11
N GLU A 10 5.98 16.79 -13.18
CA GLU A 10 7.39 16.83 -12.77
C GLU A 10 7.89 15.55 -12.05
N TYR A 11 6.98 14.60 -11.72
CA TYR A 11 7.32 13.36 -11.01
C TYR A 11 7.29 12.10 -11.88
N GLU A 12 7.09 12.22 -13.19
CA GLU A 12 7.06 11.08 -14.13
C GLU A 12 8.36 10.26 -14.10
N ASP A 13 9.50 10.90 -13.86
CA ASP A 13 10.83 10.26 -13.88
C ASP A 13 11.29 9.73 -12.52
N ASN A 14 10.47 9.87 -11.47
CA ASN A 14 10.86 9.42 -10.16
C ASN A 14 10.95 7.90 -10.08
N PRO A 15 11.90 7.35 -9.31
CA PRO A 15 11.98 5.92 -9.09
C PRO A 15 10.73 5.40 -8.41
N SER A 16 10.26 4.24 -8.86
CA SER A 16 9.23 3.45 -8.19
C SER A 16 9.57 1.98 -8.34
N ILE A 17 9.11 1.18 -7.39
CA ILE A 17 9.33 -0.26 -7.43
C ILE A 17 8.65 -0.89 -8.65
N ILE A 18 7.54 -0.33 -9.10
CA ILE A 18 6.81 -0.75 -10.30
C ILE A 18 7.68 -0.55 -11.54
N LYS A 19 8.40 0.58 -11.64
CA LYS A 19 9.34 0.84 -12.74
C LYS A 19 10.54 -0.11 -12.71
N GLU A 20 11.04 -0.47 -11.52
CA GLU A 20 12.09 -1.47 -11.40
C GLU A 20 11.63 -2.82 -11.99
N LEU A 21 10.45 -3.28 -11.63
CA LEU A 21 9.86 -4.50 -12.17
C LEU A 21 9.64 -4.41 -13.68
N LYS A 22 9.07 -3.32 -14.15
CA LYS A 22 8.86 -3.06 -15.59
C LYS A 22 10.17 -3.09 -16.38
N ASN A 23 11.24 -2.47 -15.85
CA ASN A 23 12.57 -2.48 -16.46
C ASN A 23 13.20 -3.90 -16.52
N ASN A 24 12.68 -4.83 -15.73
CA ASN A 24 13.03 -6.25 -15.74
C ASN A 24 12.03 -7.12 -16.51
N GLY A 25 11.20 -6.52 -17.37
CA GLY A 25 10.31 -7.23 -18.29
C GLY A 25 8.97 -7.64 -17.68
N TYR A 26 8.60 -7.13 -16.51
CA TYR A 26 7.26 -7.35 -15.96
C TYR A 26 6.24 -6.50 -16.67
N LYS A 27 5.11 -7.08 -17.05
CA LYS A 27 3.88 -6.37 -17.38
C LYS A 27 3.23 -5.93 -16.06
N THR A 28 2.74 -4.70 -16.00
CA THR A 28 2.24 -4.12 -14.76
C THR A 28 0.77 -3.76 -14.89
N LYS A 29 -0.06 -4.36 -14.03
CA LYS A 29 -1.50 -4.15 -14.00
C LYS A 29 -1.95 -3.69 -12.62
N MET A 30 -2.84 -2.70 -12.58
CA MET A 30 -3.55 -2.26 -11.39
C MET A 30 -5.05 -2.36 -11.62
N VAL A 31 -5.75 -3.01 -10.68
CA VAL A 31 -7.20 -3.06 -10.64
C VAL A 31 -7.69 -2.43 -9.34
N PHE A 32 -8.66 -1.54 -9.44
CA PHE A 32 -9.23 -0.84 -8.30
C PHE A 32 -10.75 -0.98 -8.27
N GLY A 33 -11.28 -1.41 -7.14
CA GLY A 33 -12.70 -1.72 -6.97
C GLY A 33 -13.63 -0.50 -6.83
N ARG A 34 -13.10 0.71 -7.00
CA ARG A 34 -13.87 1.96 -6.86
C ARG A 34 -13.45 2.98 -7.90
N ASP A 35 -14.41 3.80 -8.35
CA ASP A 35 -14.09 4.95 -9.19
C ASP A 35 -13.35 6.03 -8.37
N TYR A 36 -12.06 6.17 -8.63
CA TYR A 36 -11.24 7.25 -8.12
C TYR A 36 -10.42 7.86 -9.24
N TYR A 37 -11.02 8.77 -9.97
CA TYR A 37 -10.50 9.36 -11.21
C TYR A 37 -9.07 9.93 -11.10
N ALA A 38 -8.65 10.39 -9.92
CA ALA A 38 -7.30 10.89 -9.69
C ALA A 38 -6.22 9.79 -9.67
N SER A 39 -6.60 8.53 -9.47
CA SER A 39 -5.66 7.42 -9.25
C SER A 39 -4.99 6.95 -10.53
N GLU A 40 -5.69 6.90 -11.66
CA GLU A 40 -5.15 6.40 -12.93
C GLU A 40 -3.86 7.11 -13.35
N ASN A 41 -3.88 8.45 -13.37
CA ASN A 41 -2.71 9.24 -13.73
C ASN A 41 -1.53 9.03 -12.78
N VAL A 42 -1.80 8.82 -11.50
CA VAL A 42 -0.77 8.55 -10.50
C VAL A 42 -0.13 7.19 -10.75
N TYR A 43 -0.92 6.14 -10.91
CA TYR A 43 -0.42 4.78 -11.13
C TYR A 43 0.31 4.64 -12.48
N LYS A 44 -0.15 5.29 -13.54
CA LYS A 44 0.59 5.36 -14.82
C LYS A 44 1.97 6.00 -14.65
N LYS A 45 2.09 7.08 -13.90
CA LYS A 45 3.38 7.72 -13.59
C LYS A 45 4.29 6.84 -12.72
N LEU A 46 3.71 6.01 -11.85
CA LEU A 46 4.44 5.02 -11.07
C LEU A 46 4.95 3.85 -11.91
N GLY A 47 4.43 3.67 -13.14
CA GLY A 47 4.88 2.64 -14.07
C GLY A 47 3.84 1.59 -14.41
N ILE A 48 2.60 1.72 -13.96
CA ILE A 48 1.50 0.81 -14.32
C ILE A 48 1.18 0.96 -15.81
N ASP A 49 1.22 -0.14 -16.56
CA ASP A 49 0.87 -0.21 -17.97
C ASP A 49 -0.65 -0.22 -18.19
N GLN A 50 -1.33 -1.07 -17.40
CA GLN A 50 -2.77 -1.23 -17.47
C GLN A 50 -3.41 -0.88 -16.14
N TYR A 51 -4.16 0.20 -16.12
CA TYR A 51 -5.03 0.57 -15.02
C TYR A 51 -6.47 0.21 -15.38
N VAL A 52 -7.11 -0.58 -14.55
CA VAL A 52 -8.50 -0.99 -14.71
C VAL A 52 -9.29 -0.48 -13.52
N ASN A 53 -10.36 0.24 -13.81
CA ASN A 53 -11.35 0.61 -12.83
C ASN A 53 -12.56 -0.31 -13.01
N GLU A 54 -12.76 -1.23 -12.10
CA GLU A 54 -13.85 -2.22 -12.18
C GLU A 54 -15.23 -1.55 -12.28
N TYR A 55 -15.41 -0.39 -11.66
CA TYR A 55 -16.65 0.38 -11.75
C TYR A 55 -17.05 0.72 -13.22
N GLN A 56 -16.06 0.96 -14.07
CA GLN A 56 -16.29 1.36 -15.49
C GLN A 56 -16.20 0.18 -16.46
N SER A 57 -15.61 -0.94 -16.08
CA SER A 57 -15.29 -2.05 -16.98
C SER A 57 -16.17 -3.28 -16.79
N MET A 58 -16.91 -3.41 -15.69
CA MET A 58 -17.80 -4.53 -15.45
C MET A 58 -19.20 -4.24 -15.96
N GLU A 59 -19.67 -5.02 -16.95
CA GLU A 59 -21.06 -4.97 -17.44
C GLU A 59 -22.07 -5.28 -16.32
N ASP A 60 -21.68 -6.13 -15.35
CA ASP A 60 -22.51 -6.60 -14.24
C ASP A 60 -22.04 -6.07 -12.87
N TYR A 61 -21.49 -4.86 -12.82
CA TYR A 61 -20.97 -4.27 -11.57
C TYR A 61 -21.96 -4.36 -10.41
N ASP A 62 -23.22 -3.99 -10.64
CA ASP A 62 -24.28 -3.98 -9.61
C ASP A 62 -24.58 -5.38 -9.06
N GLN A 63 -24.33 -6.45 -9.82
CA GLN A 63 -24.51 -7.84 -9.36
C GLN A 63 -23.35 -8.33 -8.49
N ASN A 64 -22.23 -7.64 -8.53
CA ASN A 64 -21.03 -7.97 -7.78
C ASN A 64 -20.83 -7.13 -6.52
N ILE A 65 -21.85 -6.34 -6.15
CA ILE A 65 -21.85 -5.58 -4.90
C ILE A 65 -22.12 -6.51 -3.72
N LYS A 66 -21.27 -6.41 -2.69
CA LYS A 66 -21.52 -7.00 -1.38
C LYS A 66 -21.51 -5.93 -0.32
N GLY A 67 -22.60 -5.81 0.41
CA GLY A 67 -22.81 -4.65 1.26
C GLY A 67 -22.98 -3.37 0.45
N THR A 68 -22.04 -2.45 0.53
CA THR A 68 -22.11 -1.13 -0.12
C THR A 68 -21.05 -0.93 -1.22
N HIS A 69 -20.21 -1.93 -1.46
CA HIS A 69 -19.07 -1.84 -2.37
C HIS A 69 -18.91 -3.09 -3.23
N LEU A 70 -18.07 -2.99 -4.24
CA LEU A 70 -17.66 -4.16 -5.02
C LEU A 70 -17.07 -5.23 -4.10
N SER A 71 -17.47 -6.48 -4.28
CA SER A 71 -16.99 -7.60 -3.49
C SER A 71 -15.51 -7.86 -3.74
N ASP A 72 -14.81 -8.31 -2.72
CA ASP A 72 -13.42 -8.78 -2.86
C ASP A 72 -13.35 -10.06 -3.71
N GLU A 73 -14.44 -10.83 -3.78
CA GLU A 73 -14.59 -11.97 -4.68
C GLU A 73 -14.42 -11.56 -6.15
N ALA A 74 -15.13 -10.54 -6.59
CA ALA A 74 -15.03 -10.04 -7.97
C ALA A 74 -13.63 -9.54 -8.33
N LEU A 75 -12.95 -8.86 -7.38
CA LEU A 75 -11.56 -8.45 -7.58
C LEU A 75 -10.61 -9.63 -7.68
N VAL A 76 -10.77 -10.64 -6.84
CA VAL A 76 -9.95 -11.87 -6.87
C VAL A 76 -10.23 -12.69 -8.12
N ASP A 77 -11.46 -12.71 -8.63
CA ASP A 77 -11.79 -13.31 -9.93
C ASP A 77 -10.99 -12.69 -11.07
N ASN A 78 -10.89 -11.36 -11.10
CA ASN A 78 -10.07 -10.65 -12.09
C ASN A 78 -8.57 -11.00 -12.00
N VAL A 79 -8.04 -11.16 -10.77
CA VAL A 79 -6.67 -11.63 -10.57
C VAL A 79 -6.49 -13.03 -11.14
N ILE A 80 -7.36 -13.97 -10.76
CA ILE A 80 -7.30 -15.37 -11.18
C ILE A 80 -7.44 -15.48 -12.70
N GLU A 81 -8.37 -14.74 -13.30
CA GLU A 81 -8.55 -14.72 -14.74
C GLU A 81 -7.30 -14.18 -15.45
N THR A 82 -6.70 -13.11 -14.93
CA THR A 82 -5.45 -12.56 -15.46
C THR A 82 -4.32 -13.62 -15.42
N LEU A 83 -4.19 -14.34 -14.31
CA LEU A 83 -3.17 -15.39 -14.16
C LEU A 83 -3.40 -16.57 -15.11
N LYS A 84 -4.66 -16.96 -15.35
CA LYS A 84 -5.02 -18.06 -16.28
C LYS A 84 -4.83 -17.69 -17.74
N ASN A 85 -5.05 -16.44 -18.11
CA ASN A 85 -5.05 -15.97 -19.51
C ASN A 85 -3.73 -15.33 -19.96
N LYS A 86 -2.74 -15.16 -19.07
CA LYS A 86 -1.44 -14.64 -19.46
C LYS A 86 -0.66 -15.64 -20.32
N SER A 87 0.23 -15.14 -21.16
CA SER A 87 1.19 -16.01 -21.84
C SER A 87 2.19 -16.62 -20.84
N PRO A 88 2.66 -17.86 -21.07
CA PRO A 88 3.59 -18.53 -20.15
C PRO A 88 4.91 -17.77 -19.91
N GLU A 89 5.37 -17.01 -20.92
CA GLU A 89 6.56 -16.16 -20.83
C GLU A 89 6.34 -14.83 -20.11
N ASP A 90 5.08 -14.45 -19.85
CA ASP A 90 4.76 -13.17 -19.25
C ASP A 90 5.00 -13.18 -17.74
N ARG A 91 5.89 -12.30 -17.29
CA ARG A 91 6.01 -11.95 -15.87
C ARG A 91 5.03 -10.83 -15.57
N ILE A 92 4.19 -11.00 -14.55
CA ILE A 92 3.17 -10.01 -14.20
C ILE A 92 3.41 -9.48 -12.80
N PHE A 93 3.39 -8.17 -12.65
CA PHE A 93 3.14 -7.47 -11.41
C PHE A 93 1.69 -7.02 -11.39
N TYR A 94 0.90 -7.65 -10.52
CA TYR A 94 -0.50 -7.32 -10.34
C TYR A 94 -0.69 -6.62 -9.00
N MET A 95 -1.30 -5.47 -9.01
CA MET A 95 -1.68 -4.72 -7.81
C MET A 95 -3.20 -4.55 -7.78
N THR A 96 -3.80 -4.77 -6.63
CA THR A 96 -5.22 -4.49 -6.43
C THR A 96 -5.44 -3.85 -5.06
N ALA A 97 -6.48 -3.04 -4.95
CA ALA A 97 -6.97 -2.52 -3.69
C ALA A 97 -8.42 -2.95 -3.50
N THR A 98 -8.65 -3.72 -2.45
CA THR A 98 -9.99 -4.15 -2.05
C THR A 98 -10.79 -2.98 -1.48
N ILE A 99 -12.11 -3.07 -1.53
CA ILE A 99 -13.01 -1.97 -1.11
C ILE A 99 -14.22 -2.47 -0.31
N GLU A 100 -14.50 -3.75 -0.29
CA GLU A 100 -15.66 -4.33 0.41
C GLU A 100 -15.66 -3.94 1.89
N THR A 101 -14.46 -3.96 2.52
CA THR A 101 -14.26 -3.63 3.93
C THR A 101 -14.28 -2.13 4.21
N HIS A 102 -14.54 -1.26 3.23
CA HIS A 102 -14.61 0.19 3.43
C HIS A 102 -15.92 0.60 4.15
N MET A 103 -15.88 1.71 4.90
CA MET A 103 -17.08 2.27 5.53
C MET A 103 -18.21 2.55 4.51
N PRO A 104 -19.49 2.61 4.93
CA PRO A 104 -19.98 2.68 6.30
C PRO A 104 -20.01 1.33 7.01
N PHE A 105 -19.91 1.35 8.34
CA PHE A 105 -20.00 0.17 9.19
C PHE A 105 -21.28 0.25 10.05
N ASN A 106 -22.26 -0.53 9.68
CA ASN A 106 -23.50 -0.71 10.44
C ASN A 106 -24.02 -2.14 10.23
N LYS A 107 -24.95 -2.55 11.08
CA LYS A 107 -25.51 -3.90 11.07
C LYS A 107 -26.26 -4.23 9.77
N GLU A 108 -26.75 -3.22 9.07
CA GLU A 108 -27.51 -3.35 7.84
C GLU A 108 -26.64 -3.40 6.59
N LYS A 109 -25.30 -3.32 6.74
CA LYS A 109 -24.38 -3.34 5.59
C LYS A 109 -24.46 -4.64 4.80
N TYR A 110 -24.58 -5.77 5.48
CA TYR A 110 -24.67 -7.10 4.85
C TYR A 110 -26.04 -7.75 5.19
N ASP A 111 -26.59 -8.45 4.21
CA ASP A 111 -27.84 -9.19 4.39
C ASP A 111 -27.69 -10.38 5.34
N ASN A 112 -26.52 -11.00 5.36
CA ASN A 112 -26.16 -12.14 6.20
C ASN A 112 -24.76 -11.97 6.77
N TYR A 113 -24.51 -12.62 7.91
CA TYR A 113 -23.25 -12.63 8.62
C TYR A 113 -22.81 -14.05 8.91
N ASP A 114 -21.59 -14.41 8.50
CA ASP A 114 -21.00 -15.74 8.75
C ASP A 114 -20.31 -15.84 10.12
N ILE A 115 -20.13 -14.70 10.75
CA ILE A 115 -19.46 -14.56 12.05
C ILE A 115 -20.39 -13.92 13.08
N ASN A 116 -19.98 -13.96 14.33
CA ASN A 116 -20.68 -13.31 15.41
C ASN A 116 -19.70 -12.55 16.32
N VAL A 117 -20.14 -11.42 16.85
CA VAL A 117 -19.38 -10.62 17.81
C VAL A 117 -20.14 -10.52 19.12
N THR A 118 -19.51 -10.90 20.22
CA THR A 118 -20.05 -10.79 21.57
C THR A 118 -19.10 -10.02 22.46
N ASN A 119 -19.56 -8.90 23.02
CA ASN A 119 -18.81 -8.12 24.00
C ASN A 119 -19.78 -7.34 24.89
N SER A 120 -19.74 -7.59 26.20
CA SER A 120 -20.66 -6.97 27.18
C SER A 120 -20.39 -5.50 27.43
N SER A 121 -19.27 -4.95 26.98
CA SER A 121 -18.93 -3.52 27.13
C SER A 121 -19.44 -2.66 25.97
N LEU A 122 -19.91 -3.28 24.87
CA LEU A 122 -20.41 -2.60 23.69
C LEU A 122 -21.92 -2.47 23.71
N THR A 123 -22.43 -1.37 23.18
CA THR A 123 -23.86 -1.22 22.87
C THR A 123 -24.24 -2.07 21.65
N GLU A 124 -25.53 -2.23 21.38
CA GLU A 124 -26.00 -2.94 20.18
C GLU A 124 -25.50 -2.28 18.88
N GLU A 125 -25.53 -0.94 18.82
CA GLU A 125 -24.99 -0.17 17.70
C GLU A 125 -23.50 -0.44 17.48
N GLU A 126 -22.68 -0.32 18.53
CA GLU A 126 -21.23 -0.56 18.46
C GLU A 126 -20.90 -2.01 18.09
N THR A 127 -21.68 -2.97 18.62
CA THR A 127 -21.56 -4.38 18.24
C THR A 127 -21.87 -4.57 16.76
N GLY A 128 -22.90 -3.91 16.22
CA GLY A 128 -23.23 -3.91 14.79
C GLY A 128 -22.13 -3.31 13.92
N THR A 129 -21.49 -2.22 14.39
CA THR A 129 -20.35 -1.59 13.72
C THR A 129 -19.14 -2.55 13.63
N ILE A 130 -18.77 -3.17 14.75
CA ILE A 130 -17.68 -4.16 14.79
C ILE A 130 -18.00 -5.38 13.95
N LEU A 131 -19.22 -5.91 14.05
CA LEU A 131 -19.67 -7.07 13.28
C LEU A 131 -19.57 -6.81 11.77
N SER A 132 -20.02 -5.64 11.32
CA SER A 132 -19.93 -5.23 9.91
C SER A 132 -18.47 -5.18 9.41
N TYR A 133 -17.57 -4.56 10.18
CA TYR A 133 -16.14 -4.55 9.83
C TYR A 133 -15.55 -5.95 9.81
N ALA A 134 -15.81 -6.73 10.85
CA ALA A 134 -15.26 -8.08 11.00
C ALA A 134 -15.77 -9.04 9.90
N GLN A 135 -17.02 -8.89 9.43
CA GLN A 135 -17.53 -9.66 8.28
C GLN A 135 -16.73 -9.34 7.02
N GLY A 136 -16.49 -8.06 6.71
CA GLY A 136 -15.68 -7.70 5.54
C GLY A 136 -14.26 -8.27 5.62
N VAL A 137 -13.62 -8.23 6.80
CA VAL A 137 -12.29 -8.86 7.00
C VAL A 137 -12.36 -10.38 6.82
N TYR A 138 -13.41 -11.02 7.32
CA TYR A 138 -13.63 -12.45 7.11
C TYR A 138 -13.75 -12.79 5.62
N ASP A 139 -14.55 -12.04 4.88
CA ASP A 139 -14.74 -12.20 3.44
C ASP A 139 -13.43 -12.02 2.66
N THR A 140 -12.67 -10.97 2.98
CA THR A 140 -11.33 -10.74 2.42
C THR A 140 -10.41 -11.96 2.67
N ASN A 141 -10.41 -12.52 3.90
CA ASN A 141 -9.61 -13.70 4.21
C ASN A 141 -10.03 -14.95 3.42
N VAL A 142 -11.32 -15.15 3.18
CA VAL A 142 -11.83 -16.23 2.31
C VAL A 142 -11.27 -16.07 0.90
N GLN A 143 -11.25 -14.84 0.37
CA GLN A 143 -10.74 -14.59 -0.98
C GLN A 143 -9.21 -14.68 -1.07
N ILE A 144 -8.47 -14.26 -0.04
CA ILE A 144 -7.02 -14.48 0.04
C ILE A 144 -6.69 -15.97 0.02
N LYS A 145 -7.40 -16.77 0.82
CA LYS A 145 -7.24 -18.23 0.81
C LYS A 145 -7.51 -18.82 -0.57
N ARG A 146 -8.59 -18.42 -1.22
CA ARG A 146 -8.94 -18.88 -2.57
C ARG A 146 -7.85 -18.51 -3.58
N LEU A 147 -7.35 -17.29 -3.55
CA LEU A 147 -6.24 -16.87 -4.41
C LEU A 147 -4.97 -17.69 -4.14
N TYR A 148 -4.65 -17.94 -2.87
CA TYR A 148 -3.53 -18.80 -2.50
C TYR A 148 -3.67 -20.22 -3.06
N GLU A 149 -4.85 -20.83 -2.96
CA GLU A 149 -5.14 -22.15 -3.52
C GLU A 149 -5.01 -22.17 -5.05
N GLU A 150 -5.35 -21.09 -5.74
CA GLU A 150 -5.16 -20.96 -7.19
C GLU A 150 -3.68 -20.83 -7.58
N ILE A 151 -2.88 -20.04 -6.87
CA ILE A 151 -1.45 -19.95 -7.20
C ILE A 151 -0.69 -21.24 -6.92
N GLN A 152 -1.14 -22.10 -5.98
CA GLN A 152 -0.53 -23.41 -5.76
C GLN A 152 -0.64 -24.35 -6.97
N LYS A 153 -1.53 -24.06 -7.93
CA LYS A 153 -1.71 -24.83 -9.17
C LYS A 153 -0.78 -24.34 -10.29
N LEU A 154 -0.10 -23.22 -10.09
CA LEU A 154 0.82 -22.64 -11.07
C LEU A 154 2.22 -23.26 -10.94
N GLU A 155 2.87 -23.56 -12.07
CA GLU A 155 4.28 -23.98 -12.10
C GLU A 155 5.23 -22.79 -11.90
N GLU A 156 4.76 -21.59 -12.18
CA GLU A 156 5.52 -20.35 -12.12
C GLU A 156 5.64 -19.85 -10.67
N PRO A 157 6.85 -19.47 -10.22
CA PRO A 157 7.03 -18.89 -8.89
C PRO A 157 6.20 -17.63 -8.71
N THR A 158 5.30 -17.66 -7.75
CA THR A 158 4.34 -16.57 -7.50
C THR A 158 4.37 -16.18 -6.03
N ILE A 159 4.37 -14.87 -5.76
CA ILE A 159 4.29 -14.29 -4.42
C ILE A 159 3.02 -13.45 -4.34
N ILE A 160 2.25 -13.60 -3.27
CA ILE A 160 1.15 -12.73 -2.87
C ILE A 160 1.62 -11.93 -1.66
N VAL A 161 1.45 -10.62 -1.72
CA VAL A 161 1.68 -9.70 -0.60
C VAL A 161 0.36 -9.01 -0.28
N VAL A 162 -0.15 -9.23 0.92
CA VAL A 162 -1.37 -8.60 1.42
C VAL A 162 -0.99 -7.64 2.53
N LEU A 163 -1.46 -6.41 2.45
CA LEU A 163 -1.20 -5.36 3.43
C LEU A 163 -2.50 -4.64 3.76
N GLY A 164 -2.74 -4.37 5.04
CA GLY A 164 -3.70 -3.36 5.44
C GLY A 164 -3.15 -1.97 5.14
N ASP A 165 -3.98 -1.07 4.63
CA ASP A 165 -3.58 0.30 4.29
C ASP A 165 -3.63 1.25 5.50
N HIS A 166 -4.58 1.05 6.40
CA HIS A 166 -4.74 1.77 7.66
C HIS A 166 -5.73 1.06 8.59
N LEU A 167 -5.79 1.47 9.85
CA LEU A 167 -6.82 1.00 10.79
C LEU A 167 -8.21 1.50 10.39
N PRO A 168 -9.28 0.74 10.70
CA PRO A 168 -10.65 1.13 10.37
C PRO A 168 -11.13 2.31 11.23
N TYR A 169 -11.99 3.14 10.65
CA TYR A 169 -12.70 4.19 11.37
C TYR A 169 -13.97 3.62 12.02
N LEU A 170 -13.83 3.09 13.25
CA LEU A 170 -14.93 2.49 14.01
C LEU A 170 -15.43 3.45 15.08
N TYR A 171 -16.45 4.25 14.73
CA TYR A 171 -17.06 5.24 15.60
C TYR A 171 -18.53 4.94 15.79
N ASN A 172 -19.06 5.22 16.99
CA ASN A 172 -20.50 5.19 17.24
C ASN A 172 -21.17 6.50 16.78
N SER A 173 -22.50 6.56 16.84
CA SER A 173 -23.29 7.74 16.43
C SER A 173 -22.98 9.03 17.21
N LYS A 174 -22.33 8.93 18.36
CA LYS A 174 -21.86 10.07 19.16
C LYS A 174 -20.46 10.54 18.77
N GLY A 175 -19.79 9.85 17.83
CA GLY A 175 -18.42 10.14 17.44
C GLY A 175 -17.36 9.61 18.42
N GLU A 176 -17.70 8.65 19.27
CA GLU A 176 -16.75 7.99 20.17
C GLU A 176 -16.05 6.85 19.45
N ASP A 177 -14.73 6.76 19.60
CA ASP A 177 -13.88 5.72 18.99
C ASP A 177 -14.07 4.38 19.73
N ILE A 178 -14.58 3.38 19.02
CA ILE A 178 -14.83 2.03 19.56
C ILE A 178 -13.51 1.29 19.84
N LEU A 179 -12.45 1.49 19.07
CA LEU A 179 -11.13 0.91 19.34
C LEU A 179 -10.56 1.43 20.67
N GLN A 180 -10.75 2.72 20.95
CA GLN A 180 -10.40 3.32 22.24
C GLN A 180 -11.20 2.68 23.39
N LYS A 181 -12.50 2.50 23.21
CA LYS A 181 -13.40 1.85 24.18
C LYS A 181 -13.02 0.40 24.44
N LEU A 182 -12.56 -0.32 23.41
CA LEU A 182 -12.03 -1.68 23.52
C LEU A 182 -10.60 -1.76 24.07
N SER A 183 -10.03 -0.65 24.48
CA SER A 183 -8.67 -0.55 25.03
C SER A 183 -7.58 -0.96 24.02
N TYR A 184 -7.83 -0.85 22.72
CA TYR A 184 -6.82 -1.17 21.71
C TYR A 184 -5.58 -0.26 21.80
N PHE A 185 -5.78 1.02 22.18
CA PHE A 185 -4.71 2.00 22.39
C PHE A 185 -4.41 2.26 23.89
N ASN A 186 -4.97 1.48 24.78
CA ASN A 186 -4.85 1.73 26.22
C ASN A 186 -3.64 0.98 26.81
N THR A 187 -2.44 1.45 26.48
CA THR A 187 -1.21 1.09 27.16
C THR A 187 -0.69 2.31 27.92
N ASP A 188 0.09 2.07 29.00
CA ASP A 188 0.74 3.16 29.76
C ASP A 188 1.88 3.82 28.96
N ASP A 189 2.30 3.22 27.84
CA ASP A 189 3.34 3.73 26.96
C ASP A 189 2.75 4.41 25.71
N GLU A 190 2.94 5.71 25.63
CA GLU A 190 2.44 6.54 24.51
C GLU A 190 3.08 6.14 23.18
N LYS A 191 4.37 5.75 23.17
CA LYS A 191 5.08 5.31 21.95
C LYS A 191 4.49 4.02 21.41
N THR A 192 4.17 3.06 22.29
CA THR A 192 3.48 1.81 21.91
C THR A 192 2.08 2.09 21.38
N ASN A 193 1.33 2.99 21.98
CA ASN A 193 0.00 3.38 21.45
C ASN A 193 0.11 4.01 20.06
N LEU A 194 1.13 4.83 19.84
CA LEU A 194 1.40 5.45 18.55
C LEU A 194 1.81 4.42 17.50
N LEU A 195 2.66 3.45 17.87
CA LEU A 195 3.02 2.33 17.00
C LEU A 195 1.77 1.55 16.58
N ARG A 196 0.91 1.13 17.52
CA ARG A 196 -0.34 0.43 17.24
C ARG A 196 -1.26 1.21 16.29
N LYS A 197 -1.32 2.54 16.45
CA LYS A 197 -2.16 3.40 15.60
C LYS A 197 -1.74 3.41 14.13
N TYR A 198 -0.45 3.17 13.85
CA TYR A 198 0.12 3.22 12.51
C TYR A 198 0.62 1.87 12.01
N THR A 199 0.22 0.78 12.66
CA THR A 199 0.55 -0.58 12.26
C THR A 199 -0.69 -1.29 11.77
N THR A 200 -0.55 -2.04 10.69
CA THR A 200 -1.54 -2.97 10.15
C THR A 200 -0.90 -4.32 9.91
N GLU A 201 -1.70 -5.36 9.85
CA GLU A 201 -1.21 -6.71 9.56
C GLU A 201 -0.79 -6.84 8.10
N GLY A 202 0.26 -7.67 7.87
CA GLY A 202 0.74 -8.04 6.56
C GLY A 202 0.90 -9.55 6.44
N ILE A 203 0.61 -10.09 5.25
CA ILE A 203 0.74 -11.52 4.95
C ILE A 203 1.54 -11.67 3.66
N ILE A 204 2.52 -12.58 3.66
CA ILE A 204 3.25 -12.99 2.46
C ILE A 204 3.03 -14.48 2.24
N LEU A 205 2.51 -14.81 1.06
CA LEU A 205 2.24 -16.17 0.63
C LEU A 205 2.99 -16.46 -0.67
N SER A 206 3.45 -17.69 -0.87
CA SER A 206 4.10 -18.11 -2.10
C SER A 206 3.78 -19.57 -2.43
N ASN A 207 3.93 -19.96 -3.70
CA ASN A 207 3.79 -21.33 -4.17
C ASN A 207 5.14 -22.05 -4.32
N TYR A 208 6.21 -21.53 -3.71
CA TYR A 208 7.54 -22.12 -3.76
C TYR A 208 8.28 -21.96 -2.41
N ASP A 209 9.30 -22.79 -2.18
CA ASP A 209 9.96 -22.91 -0.87
C ASP A 209 10.85 -21.74 -0.45
N LYS A 210 11.10 -20.77 -1.34
CA LYS A 210 11.95 -19.63 -1.00
C LYS A 210 11.17 -18.68 -0.09
N LYS A 211 11.54 -18.65 1.18
CA LYS A 211 10.98 -17.67 2.12
C LYS A 211 11.51 -16.28 1.79
N VAL A 212 10.64 -15.29 1.86
CA VAL A 212 11.07 -13.89 1.88
C VAL A 212 11.75 -13.65 3.23
N ASP A 213 13.02 -13.26 3.19
CA ASP A 213 13.81 -12.98 4.39
C ASP A 213 13.36 -11.63 4.98
N LEU A 214 12.50 -11.73 5.97
CA LEU A 214 11.95 -10.62 6.74
C LEU A 214 12.08 -10.98 8.22
N ASP A 215 13.22 -10.64 8.80
CA ASP A 215 13.51 -10.90 10.21
C ASP A 215 12.83 -9.89 11.14
N ASN A 216 12.26 -8.83 10.59
CA ASN A 216 11.66 -7.74 11.35
C ASN A 216 10.15 -7.96 11.57
N GLU A 217 9.71 -7.87 12.82
CA GLU A 217 8.29 -7.91 13.19
C GLU A 217 7.52 -6.71 12.59
N TYR A 218 8.16 -5.55 12.56
CA TYR A 218 7.60 -4.32 11.98
C TYR A 218 8.45 -3.86 10.81
N ILE A 219 7.81 -3.61 9.70
CA ILE A 219 8.47 -3.14 8.49
C ILE A 219 7.60 -2.11 7.75
N SER A 220 8.19 -1.02 7.30
CA SER A 220 7.45 -0.07 6.47
C SER A 220 7.25 -0.62 5.03
N PRO A 221 6.15 -0.25 4.35
CA PRO A 221 5.82 -0.82 3.03
C PRO A 221 6.92 -0.66 1.97
N ASP A 222 7.68 0.42 2.00
CA ASP A 222 8.80 0.65 1.10
C ASP A 222 9.98 -0.29 1.37
N MET A 223 10.27 -0.59 2.64
CA MET A 223 11.28 -1.56 3.04
C MET A 223 10.84 -2.99 2.72
N LEU A 224 9.57 -3.33 2.96
CA LEU A 224 9.00 -4.63 2.64
C LEU A 224 9.13 -4.93 1.14
N LEU A 225 8.63 -4.06 0.28
CA LEU A 225 8.68 -4.27 -1.17
C LEU A 225 10.13 -4.27 -1.67
N THR A 226 11.00 -3.43 -1.10
CA THR A 226 12.43 -3.42 -1.41
C THR A 226 13.08 -4.75 -1.02
N SER A 227 12.74 -5.32 0.13
CA SER A 227 13.26 -6.62 0.58
C SER A 227 12.84 -7.75 -0.36
N ILE A 228 11.59 -7.73 -0.82
CA ILE A 228 11.09 -8.72 -1.79
C ILE A 228 11.85 -8.64 -3.11
N ILE A 229 11.96 -7.46 -3.71
CA ILE A 229 12.61 -7.32 -5.03
C ILE A 229 14.13 -7.60 -4.98
N ASN A 230 14.80 -7.36 -3.83
CA ASN A 230 16.22 -7.70 -3.66
C ASN A 230 16.46 -9.19 -3.59
N GLN A 231 15.47 -10.00 -3.24
CA GLN A 231 15.55 -11.46 -3.22
C GLN A 231 15.15 -12.10 -4.55
N MET A 232 14.60 -11.31 -5.46
CA MET A 232 14.34 -11.73 -6.83
C MET A 232 15.62 -11.61 -7.66
N ASP A 233 15.80 -12.49 -8.65
CA ASP A 233 16.93 -12.41 -9.60
C ASP A 233 16.62 -11.34 -10.66
N ILE A 234 16.62 -10.08 -10.25
CA ILE A 234 16.35 -8.92 -11.12
C ILE A 234 17.35 -7.79 -10.86
N LYS A 235 17.57 -6.98 -11.88
CA LYS A 235 18.42 -5.81 -11.79
C LYS A 235 17.64 -4.64 -11.18
N ILE A 236 18.11 -4.14 -10.03
CA ILE A 236 17.51 -3.00 -9.32
C ILE A 236 18.47 -1.82 -9.25
N SER A 237 17.89 -0.61 -9.12
CA SER A 237 18.66 0.63 -9.02
C SER A 237 19.47 0.75 -7.72
N PRO A 238 20.51 1.61 -7.70
CA PRO A 238 21.29 1.87 -6.49
C PRO A 238 20.45 2.35 -5.31
N TYR A 239 19.37 3.09 -5.56
CA TYR A 239 18.46 3.57 -4.53
C TYR A 239 17.82 2.43 -3.74
N TYR A 240 17.25 1.42 -4.43
CA TYR A 240 16.64 0.27 -3.76
C TYR A 240 17.67 -0.68 -3.14
N LYS A 241 18.90 -0.75 -3.70
CA LYS A 241 20.00 -1.46 -3.03
C LYS A 241 20.39 -0.82 -1.72
N TRP A 242 20.45 0.52 -1.70
CA TRP A 242 20.73 1.26 -0.47
C TRP A 242 19.61 1.07 0.55
N LEU A 243 18.34 1.20 0.17
CA LEU A 243 17.21 0.94 1.07
C LEU A 243 17.29 -0.46 1.69
N TYR A 244 17.59 -1.48 0.88
CA TYR A 244 17.77 -2.83 1.38
C TYR A 244 18.93 -2.94 2.40
N SER A 245 20.02 -2.22 2.20
CA SER A 245 21.18 -2.27 3.09
C SER A 245 20.93 -1.68 4.48
N ILE A 246 19.88 -0.88 4.64
CA ILE A 246 19.53 -0.25 5.93
C ILE A 246 18.32 -0.93 6.62
N LYS A 247 17.72 -1.95 6.01
CA LYS A 247 16.50 -2.60 6.50
C LYS A 247 16.64 -3.13 7.92
N ASP A 248 17.83 -3.61 8.30
CA ASP A 248 18.10 -4.19 9.61
C ASP A 248 18.47 -3.14 10.67
N LYS A 249 18.64 -1.88 10.28
CA LYS A 249 18.92 -0.76 11.20
C LYS A 249 17.71 0.10 11.46
N LEU A 250 16.94 0.37 10.39
CA LEU A 250 15.74 1.20 10.41
C LEU A 250 14.63 0.53 9.58
N PRO A 251 14.06 -0.60 10.07
CA PRO A 251 13.07 -1.35 9.31
C PRO A 251 11.76 -0.61 9.09
N ALA A 252 11.37 0.27 10.02
CA ALA A 252 10.13 1.00 9.91
C ALA A 252 10.27 2.47 10.29
N GLN A 253 9.64 3.32 9.49
CA GLN A 253 9.55 4.76 9.73
C GLN A 253 8.28 5.32 9.09
N ASN A 254 7.67 6.27 9.80
CA ASN A 254 6.62 7.13 9.26
C ASN A 254 6.87 8.60 9.64
N GLN A 255 5.87 9.47 9.45
CA GLN A 255 6.00 10.89 9.76
C GLN A 255 6.02 11.24 11.26
N TYR A 256 5.84 10.28 12.16
CA TYR A 256 5.73 10.49 13.60
C TYR A 256 6.80 9.74 14.38
N ILE A 257 7.12 8.52 13.95
CA ILE A 257 8.03 7.61 14.66
C ILE A 257 8.98 6.90 13.72
N SER A 258 10.11 6.51 14.27
CA SER A 258 11.08 5.57 13.71
C SER A 258 11.22 4.37 14.64
N LEU A 259 11.41 3.19 14.09
CA LEU A 259 11.62 1.94 14.81
C LEU A 259 12.94 1.33 14.38
N ASP A 260 13.82 0.98 15.33
CA ASP A 260 15.04 0.23 15.04
C ASP A 260 14.83 -1.29 15.14
N ASN A 261 15.85 -2.06 14.81
CA ASN A 261 15.80 -3.52 14.83
C ASN A 261 15.71 -4.12 16.24
N ASP A 262 16.07 -3.37 17.26
CA ASP A 262 15.98 -3.79 18.65
C ASP A 262 14.58 -3.53 19.24
N GLY A 263 13.67 -2.97 18.45
CA GLY A 263 12.30 -2.62 18.84
C GLY A 263 12.18 -1.29 19.57
N ASN A 264 13.23 -0.47 19.60
CA ASN A 264 13.14 0.86 20.20
C ASN A 264 12.36 1.82 19.30
N ILE A 265 11.43 2.56 19.90
CA ILE A 265 10.58 3.53 19.22
C ILE A 265 11.09 4.93 19.54
N TYR A 266 11.34 5.72 18.50
CA TYR A 266 11.80 7.10 18.58
C TYR A 266 10.77 8.04 17.97
N TYR A 267 10.46 9.15 18.62
CA TYR A 267 9.72 10.22 17.96
C TYR A 267 10.57 10.88 16.85
N ILE A 268 9.92 11.37 15.81
CA ILE A 268 10.61 11.99 14.67
C ILE A 268 11.49 13.19 15.07
N ASN A 269 11.14 13.87 16.17
CA ASN A 269 11.87 15.03 16.73
C ASN A 269 12.73 14.68 17.94
N GLU A 270 12.87 13.41 18.28
CA GLU A 270 13.70 12.94 19.38
C GLU A 270 15.15 12.81 18.91
N THR A 271 16.11 12.95 19.83
CA THR A 271 17.51 12.63 19.53
C THR A 271 17.66 11.15 19.23
N LEU A 272 18.10 10.83 18.03
CA LEU A 272 18.29 9.45 17.58
C LEU A 272 19.71 8.97 17.89
N PRO A 273 19.94 7.64 18.00
CA PRO A 273 21.28 7.10 17.92
C PRO A 273 22.01 7.58 16.66
N ALA A 274 23.31 7.88 16.77
CA ALA A 274 24.07 8.50 15.69
C ALA A 274 23.97 7.77 14.35
N GLU A 275 23.92 6.43 14.37
CA GLU A 275 23.76 5.61 13.18
C GLU A 275 22.38 5.79 12.50
N ILE A 276 21.31 5.89 13.29
CA ILE A 276 19.94 6.10 12.77
C ILE A 276 19.79 7.54 12.26
N GLU A 277 20.40 8.50 12.94
CA GLU A 277 20.42 9.90 12.50
C GLU A 277 21.11 10.03 11.12
N GLU A 278 22.27 9.39 10.94
CA GLU A 278 22.97 9.35 9.64
C GLU A 278 22.10 8.74 8.53
N ILE A 279 21.42 7.64 8.80
CA ILE A 279 20.50 6.99 7.85
C ILE A 279 19.36 7.95 7.48
N LYS A 280 18.79 8.61 8.46
CA LYS A 280 17.70 9.60 8.26
C LYS A 280 18.17 10.76 7.40
N ASP A 281 19.32 11.32 7.70
CA ASP A 281 19.91 12.45 6.94
C ASP A 281 20.14 12.06 5.48
N ILE A 282 20.74 10.89 5.22
CA ILE A 282 20.95 10.36 3.87
C ILE A 282 19.60 10.16 3.15
N ARG A 283 18.60 9.64 3.84
CA ARG A 283 17.26 9.41 3.27
C ARG A 283 16.58 10.73 2.88
N GLU A 284 16.65 11.75 3.75
CA GLU A 284 16.14 13.08 3.48
C GLU A 284 16.88 13.75 2.32
N GLU A 285 18.20 13.63 2.27
CA GLU A 285 19.01 14.15 1.17
C GLU A 285 18.65 13.47 -0.16
N MET A 286 18.52 12.14 -0.19
CA MET A 286 18.07 11.40 -1.38
C MET A 286 16.67 11.81 -1.82
N GLN A 287 15.72 11.96 -0.89
CA GLN A 287 14.37 12.44 -1.19
C GLN A 287 14.41 13.86 -1.78
N TYR A 288 15.23 14.74 -1.21
CA TYR A 288 15.43 16.08 -1.77
C TYR A 288 15.97 16.04 -3.20
N TYR A 289 16.97 15.20 -3.49
CA TYR A 289 17.54 15.06 -4.84
C TYR A 289 16.52 14.48 -5.83
N LEU A 290 15.76 13.49 -5.43
CA LEU A 290 14.78 12.81 -6.29
C LEU A 290 13.55 13.69 -6.58
N PHE A 291 13.06 14.43 -5.58
CA PHE A 291 11.78 15.12 -5.66
C PHE A 291 11.89 16.65 -5.77
N GLU A 292 12.85 17.30 -5.11
CA GLU A 292 12.91 18.76 -5.03
C GLU A 292 13.93 19.40 -5.97
N ARG A 293 15.11 18.80 -6.15
CA ARG A 293 16.17 19.39 -6.99
C ARG A 293 15.78 19.40 -8.46
N ARG A 294 15.13 18.36 -8.96
CA ARG A 294 14.62 18.30 -10.35
C ARG A 294 13.66 19.45 -10.65
N LYS A 295 12.81 19.78 -9.69
CA LYS A 295 11.90 20.91 -9.76
C LYS A 295 12.62 22.26 -9.96
N LYS A 296 13.71 22.49 -9.22
CA LYS A 296 14.51 23.74 -9.36
C LYS A 296 15.25 23.78 -10.70
N CYS A 297 15.75 22.65 -11.22
CA CYS A 297 16.41 22.58 -12.53
C CYS A 297 15.42 22.85 -13.67
N GLN A 298 14.21 22.30 -13.62
CA GLN A 298 13.18 22.55 -14.65
C GLN A 298 12.70 24.00 -14.63
N ILE A 299 12.49 24.60 -13.46
CA ILE A 299 12.14 26.01 -13.33
C ILE A 299 13.29 26.90 -13.86
N GLY A 300 14.53 26.54 -13.57
CA GLY A 300 15.71 27.23 -14.09
C GLY A 300 15.84 27.16 -15.62
N GLN A 301 15.52 26.02 -16.24
CA GLN A 301 15.47 25.86 -17.70
C GLN A 301 14.32 26.61 -18.35
N MET A 302 13.11 26.57 -17.75
CA MET A 302 11.95 27.35 -18.21
C MET A 302 12.21 28.87 -18.12
N ASN A 303 12.88 29.34 -17.11
CA ASN A 303 13.22 30.75 -16.97
C ASN A 303 14.30 31.18 -17.99
N LYS A 304 15.26 30.32 -18.30
CA LYS A 304 16.25 30.55 -19.37
C LYS A 304 15.59 30.60 -20.75
N SER A 305 14.71 29.65 -21.07
CA SER A 305 13.98 29.65 -22.36
C SER A 305 13.05 30.85 -22.51
N LYS A 306 12.39 31.30 -21.44
CA LYS A 306 11.59 32.55 -21.45
C LYS A 306 12.43 33.81 -21.63
N GLN A 307 13.65 33.80 -21.10
CA GLN A 307 14.61 34.90 -21.33
C GLN A 307 15.14 34.92 -22.78
N TYR A 308 15.40 33.76 -23.39
CA TYR A 308 15.78 33.64 -24.81
C TYR A 308 14.67 34.13 -25.72
N MET A 309 13.42 33.70 -25.51
CA MET A 309 12.28 34.12 -26.31
C MET A 309 11.92 35.60 -26.16
N LYS A 310 12.29 36.26 -25.03
CA LYS A 310 12.15 37.69 -24.89
C LYS A 310 13.22 38.47 -25.65
N LYS A 311 14.43 37.93 -25.83
CA LYS A 311 15.51 38.56 -26.59
C LYS A 311 15.28 38.50 -28.12
N GLU A 312 14.59 37.46 -28.62
CA GLU A 312 14.27 37.35 -30.05
C GLU A 312 13.10 38.24 -30.49
N LYS A 313 12.32 38.82 -29.58
CA LYS A 313 11.23 39.77 -29.89
C LYS A 313 11.66 41.23 -29.84
N THR A 314 12.96 41.52 -29.66
CA THR A 314 13.51 42.89 -29.56
C THR A 314 14.46 43.20 -30.72
N TYR A 315 14.41 42.41 -31.83
CA TYR A 315 15.05 42.72 -33.09
C TYR A 315 14.08 42.83 -34.25
#